data_b7a130619c12ff9f520ea243d25d35ca
#
_entry.id   b7a130619c12ff9f520ea243d25d35ca
#
_cell.length_a   1.000
_cell.length_b   1.000
_cell.length_c   1.000
_cell.angle_alpha   90.00
_cell.angle_beta   90.00
_cell.angle_gamma   90.00
#
_symmetry.space_group_name_H-M   'P 1'
#
loop_
_entity.id
_entity.type
_entity.pdbx_description
1 polymer ?
#
loop_
_entity_poly.entity_id
_entity_poly.type
_entity_poly.pdbx_seq_one_letter_code
_entity_poly.pdbx_strand_id
1 'polypeptide(L)'
;ESMIEKAVAYSKERKQFNRTIGSFQAVKHMCAEMAADLEPCYSLVWQAAHSFEKDSSEESRLLACQVKSHLSEIGKSISKKATEVHGGMGFTDLLGLHYWFKRIGLNRQILGAPEIVREEAAEIQGFNQ
;
A
#
# COMPACT_ATOMS: atom_id res chain seq x y z
N GLU A 1 -0.28 6.50 -2.81
CA GLU A 1 -0.95 7.78 -3.12
C GLU A 1 -1.37 7.83 -4.58
N SER A 2 -0.45 7.93 -5.56
CA SER A 2 -0.77 8.12 -6.98
C SER A 2 -1.80 7.13 -7.58
N MET A 3 -1.82 5.88 -7.14
CA MET A 3 -2.85 4.94 -7.60
C MET A 3 -4.24 5.27 -7.05
N ILE A 4 -4.32 5.78 -5.82
CA ILE A 4 -5.59 6.23 -5.20
C ILE A 4 -6.11 7.44 -5.97
N GLU A 5 -5.26 8.44 -6.21
CA GLU A 5 -5.61 9.64 -6.98
C GLU A 5 -6.16 9.29 -8.36
N LYS A 6 -5.47 8.39 -9.09
CA LYS A 6 -5.92 7.89 -10.39
C LYS A 6 -7.27 7.16 -10.31
N ALA A 7 -7.46 6.30 -9.31
CA ALA A 7 -8.71 5.58 -9.11
C ALA A 7 -9.87 6.52 -8.80
N VAL A 8 -9.65 7.50 -7.94
CA VAL A 8 -10.65 8.53 -7.60
C VAL A 8 -11.00 9.38 -8.82
N ALA A 9 -10.01 9.88 -9.56
CA ALA A 9 -10.24 10.65 -10.79
C ALA A 9 -11.05 9.86 -11.81
N TYR A 10 -10.61 8.63 -12.11
CA TYR A 10 -11.31 7.73 -13.02
C TYR A 10 -12.76 7.46 -12.58
N SER A 11 -12.99 7.26 -11.28
CA SER A 11 -14.32 7.00 -10.75
C SER A 11 -15.30 8.18 -10.92
N LYS A 12 -14.78 9.40 -10.97
CA LYS A 12 -15.57 10.63 -11.19
C LYS A 12 -15.91 10.87 -12.67
N GLU A 13 -15.13 10.33 -13.58
CA GLU A 13 -15.28 10.54 -15.03
C GLU A 13 -16.00 9.38 -15.72
N ARG A 14 -15.64 8.15 -15.37
CA ARG A 14 -16.18 6.93 -15.99
C ARG A 14 -17.66 6.78 -15.70
N LYS A 15 -18.46 6.59 -16.76
CA LYS A 15 -19.90 6.35 -16.64
C LYS A 15 -20.25 4.90 -16.95
N GLN A 16 -21.10 4.31 -16.14
CA GLN A 16 -21.80 3.06 -16.37
C GLN A 16 -23.22 3.16 -15.81
N PHE A 17 -24.19 2.51 -16.45
CA PHE A 17 -25.60 2.58 -16.04
C PHE A 17 -26.11 4.02 -15.90
N ASN A 18 -25.77 4.88 -16.87
CA ASN A 18 -26.15 6.31 -16.98
C ASN A 18 -25.67 7.21 -15.83
N ARG A 19 -24.71 6.80 -15.04
CA ARG A 19 -24.11 7.61 -13.96
C ARG A 19 -22.60 7.32 -13.80
N THR A 20 -21.90 8.20 -13.10
CA THR A 20 -20.47 7.98 -12.80
C THR A 20 -20.31 6.77 -11.90
N ILE A 21 -19.24 5.98 -12.11
CA ILE A 21 -19.01 4.79 -11.28
C ILE A 21 -18.73 5.16 -9.82
N GLY A 22 -18.16 6.34 -9.56
CA GLY A 22 -17.96 6.86 -8.20
C GLY A 22 -19.26 7.15 -7.44
N SER A 23 -20.44 7.13 -8.10
CA SER A 23 -21.73 7.22 -7.42
C SER A 23 -22.18 5.91 -6.77
N PHE A 24 -21.57 4.77 -7.14
CA PHE A 24 -21.89 3.47 -6.54
C PHE A 24 -21.18 3.29 -5.20
N GLN A 25 -21.89 2.77 -4.19
CA GLN A 25 -21.37 2.57 -2.85
C GLN A 25 -20.10 1.69 -2.83
N ALA A 26 -20.10 0.60 -3.59
CA ALA A 26 -18.95 -0.30 -3.66
C ALA A 26 -17.66 0.43 -4.10
N VAL A 27 -17.74 1.32 -5.08
CA VAL A 27 -16.59 2.11 -5.56
C VAL A 27 -16.18 3.15 -4.53
N LYS A 28 -17.15 3.83 -3.90
CA LYS A 28 -16.87 4.80 -2.82
C LYS A 28 -16.15 4.14 -1.65
N HIS A 29 -16.60 2.96 -1.23
CA HIS A 29 -16.00 2.24 -0.12
C HIS A 29 -14.58 1.79 -0.46
N MET A 30 -14.33 1.25 -1.67
CA MET A 30 -12.96 0.90 -2.09
C MET A 30 -12.02 2.12 -2.07
N CYS A 31 -12.47 3.27 -2.55
CA CYS A 31 -11.67 4.50 -2.52
C CYS A 31 -11.42 4.99 -1.08
N ALA A 32 -12.42 4.94 -0.22
CA ALA A 32 -12.30 5.33 1.18
C ALA A 32 -11.38 4.39 1.97
N GLU A 33 -11.51 3.08 1.76
CA GLU A 33 -10.63 2.08 2.37
C GLU A 33 -9.17 2.28 1.97
N MET A 34 -8.89 2.50 0.68
CA MET A 34 -7.53 2.77 0.22
C MET A 34 -6.92 4.01 0.89
N ALA A 35 -7.70 5.06 1.08
CA ALA A 35 -7.26 6.28 1.75
C ALA A 35 -7.03 6.04 3.25
N ALA A 36 -7.95 5.34 3.91
CA ALA A 36 -7.86 4.99 5.33
C ALA A 36 -6.67 4.07 5.62
N ASP A 37 -6.36 3.12 4.72
CA ASP A 37 -5.20 2.23 4.82
C ASP A 37 -3.88 3.00 4.63
N LEU A 38 -3.85 4.01 3.77
CA LEU A 38 -2.63 4.77 3.45
C LEU A 38 -2.28 5.79 4.54
N GLU A 39 -3.25 6.49 5.09
CA GLU A 39 -3.03 7.65 5.97
C GLU A 39 -2.13 7.33 7.18
N PRO A 40 -2.32 6.23 7.93
CA PRO A 40 -1.44 5.88 9.04
C PRO A 40 -0.01 5.55 8.62
N CYS A 41 0.21 5.17 7.36
CA CYS A 41 1.53 4.75 6.87
C CYS A 41 2.55 5.89 6.91
N TYR A 42 2.12 7.13 6.74
CA TYR A 42 3.01 8.31 6.83
C TYR A 42 3.60 8.43 8.24
N SER A 43 2.75 8.35 9.26
CA SER A 43 3.20 8.42 10.66
C SER A 43 4.15 7.28 11.02
N LEU A 44 3.87 6.06 10.55
CA LEU A 44 4.73 4.89 10.77
C LEU A 44 6.12 5.07 10.15
N VAL A 45 6.21 5.60 8.93
CA VAL A 45 7.49 5.87 8.27
C VAL A 45 8.28 6.94 9.03
N TRP A 46 7.62 8.04 9.42
CA TRP A 46 8.25 9.09 10.20
C TRP A 46 8.75 8.59 11.57
N GLN A 47 7.94 7.77 12.24
CA GLN A 47 8.33 7.19 13.52
C GLN A 47 9.57 6.30 13.37
N ALA A 48 9.62 5.43 12.36
CA ALA A 48 10.78 4.58 12.12
C ALA A 48 12.02 5.40 11.77
N ALA A 49 11.91 6.39 10.89
CA ALA A 49 13.02 7.27 10.53
C ALA A 49 13.59 8.00 11.76
N HIS A 50 12.72 8.57 12.58
CA HIS A 50 13.13 9.31 13.79
C HIS A 50 13.73 8.40 14.87
N SER A 51 13.29 7.16 14.96
CA SER A 51 13.88 6.16 15.86
C SER A 51 15.35 5.90 15.52
N PHE A 52 15.68 5.77 14.24
CA PHE A 52 17.07 5.58 13.78
C PHE A 52 17.97 6.81 14.00
N GLU A 53 17.42 8.02 13.96
CA GLU A 53 18.21 9.22 14.25
C GLU A 53 18.65 9.29 15.72
N LYS A 54 17.87 8.72 16.62
CA LYS A 54 18.16 8.73 18.05
C LYS A 54 19.07 7.60 18.49
N ASP A 55 18.83 6.40 17.99
CA ASP A 55 19.54 5.19 18.33
C ASP A 55 19.31 4.11 17.27
N SER A 56 20.37 3.39 16.88
CA SER A 56 20.29 2.23 15.99
C SER A 56 20.11 0.92 16.77
N SER A 57 19.35 0.95 17.84
CA SER A 57 19.06 -0.18 18.72
C SER A 57 18.23 -1.28 18.06
N GLU A 58 18.11 -2.42 18.74
CA GLU A 58 17.20 -3.49 18.33
C GLU A 58 15.75 -3.01 18.23
N GLU A 59 15.34 -2.05 19.06
CA GLU A 59 14.02 -1.44 19.01
C GLU A 59 13.79 -0.69 17.68
N SER A 60 14.77 0.09 17.23
CA SER A 60 14.72 0.77 15.92
C SER A 60 14.66 -0.23 14.76
N ARG A 61 15.42 -1.33 14.83
CA ARG A 61 15.37 -2.41 13.84
C ARG A 61 14.01 -3.10 13.84
N LEU A 62 13.47 -3.42 15.00
CA LEU A 62 12.14 -4.01 15.13
C LEU A 62 11.08 -3.13 14.47
N LEU A 63 11.10 -1.83 14.77
CA LEU A 63 10.16 -0.87 14.18
C LEU A 63 10.31 -0.80 12.65
N ALA A 64 11.52 -0.82 12.12
CA ALA A 64 11.76 -0.86 10.68
C ALA A 64 11.19 -2.12 10.02
N CYS A 65 11.37 -3.28 10.62
CA CYS A 65 10.80 -4.54 10.15
C CYS A 65 9.27 -4.51 10.15
N GLN A 66 8.66 -3.99 11.22
CA GLN A 66 7.22 -3.83 11.33
C GLN A 66 6.66 -2.91 10.25
N VAL A 67 7.27 -1.72 10.09
CA VAL A 67 6.86 -0.73 9.08
C VAL A 67 7.04 -1.31 7.69
N LYS A 68 8.20 -1.91 7.38
CA LYS A 68 8.47 -2.52 6.08
C LYS A 68 7.46 -3.59 5.71
N SER A 69 7.15 -4.51 6.63
CA SER A 69 6.18 -5.57 6.38
C SER A 69 4.78 -5.00 6.17
N HIS A 70 4.34 -4.09 7.03
CA HIS A 70 3.02 -3.46 6.95
C HIS A 70 2.81 -2.69 5.64
N LEU A 71 3.72 -1.77 5.31
CA LEU A 71 3.63 -0.97 4.08
C LEU A 71 3.65 -1.83 2.81
N SER A 72 4.37 -2.94 2.83
CA SER A 72 4.42 -3.87 1.71
C SER A 72 3.06 -4.51 1.43
N GLU A 73 2.30 -4.86 2.48
CA GLU A 73 0.95 -5.42 2.33
C GLU A 73 -0.07 -4.33 1.97
N ILE A 74 0.01 -3.17 2.61
CA ILE A 74 -0.87 -2.02 2.27
C ILE A 74 -0.67 -1.60 0.82
N GLY A 75 0.58 -1.47 0.35
CA GLY A 75 0.87 -1.13 -1.04
C GLY A 75 0.28 -2.14 -2.03
N LYS A 76 0.38 -3.44 -1.73
CA LYS A 76 -0.22 -4.51 -2.53
C LYS A 76 -1.75 -4.42 -2.53
N SER A 77 -2.37 -4.21 -1.38
CA SER A 77 -3.82 -4.06 -1.24
C SER A 77 -4.34 -2.86 -2.04
N ILE A 78 -3.72 -1.70 -1.88
CA ILE A 78 -4.08 -0.47 -2.61
C ILE A 78 -3.94 -0.66 -4.11
N SER A 79 -2.83 -1.27 -4.58
CA SER A 79 -2.63 -1.48 -6.01
C SER A 79 -3.70 -2.39 -6.62
N LYS A 80 -4.12 -3.42 -5.90
CA LYS A 80 -5.20 -4.31 -6.31
C LYS A 80 -6.54 -3.57 -6.36
N LYS A 81 -6.95 -2.91 -5.27
CA LYS A 81 -8.22 -2.16 -5.19
C LYS A 81 -8.28 -1.05 -6.26
N ALA A 82 -7.19 -0.31 -6.47
CA ALA A 82 -7.13 0.72 -7.50
C ALA A 82 -7.33 0.14 -8.92
N THR A 83 -6.74 -1.02 -9.21
CA THR A 83 -6.97 -1.73 -10.49
C THR A 83 -8.42 -2.18 -10.61
N GLU A 84 -9.04 -2.69 -9.54
CA GLU A 84 -10.45 -3.08 -9.50
C GLU A 84 -11.39 -1.91 -9.79
N VAL A 85 -11.12 -0.71 -9.25
CA VAL A 85 -11.89 0.52 -9.54
C VAL A 85 -11.86 0.87 -11.03
N HIS A 86 -10.74 0.61 -11.71
CA HIS A 86 -10.63 0.84 -13.16
C HIS A 86 -11.27 -0.28 -14.01
N GLY A 87 -11.60 -1.41 -13.39
CA GLY A 87 -12.16 -2.57 -14.08
C GLY A 87 -11.25 -3.08 -15.18
N GLY A 88 -11.80 -3.51 -16.31
CA GLY A 88 -11.02 -4.02 -17.45
C GLY A 88 -9.95 -3.04 -17.96
N MET A 89 -10.19 -1.73 -17.87
CA MET A 89 -9.23 -0.72 -18.28
C MET A 89 -7.97 -0.70 -17.39
N GLY A 90 -8.08 -1.11 -16.14
CA GLY A 90 -6.96 -1.19 -15.20
C GLY A 90 -5.88 -2.21 -15.60
N PHE A 91 -6.23 -3.17 -16.45
CA PHE A 91 -5.30 -4.20 -16.96
C PHE A 91 -4.67 -3.83 -18.30
N THR A 92 -5.07 -2.71 -18.89
CA THR A 92 -4.54 -2.25 -20.18
C THR A 92 -3.32 -1.33 -20.00
N ASP A 93 -2.50 -1.23 -21.03
CA ASP A 93 -1.36 -0.30 -21.05
C ASP A 93 -1.81 1.17 -21.15
N LEU A 94 -3.06 1.44 -21.53
CA LEU A 94 -3.58 2.78 -21.79
C LEU A 94 -3.54 3.70 -20.56
N LEU A 95 -3.77 3.14 -19.37
CA LEU A 95 -3.81 3.93 -18.12
C LEU A 95 -2.49 3.86 -17.33
N GLY A 96 -1.56 3.01 -17.74
CA GLY A 96 -0.25 2.87 -17.12
C GLY A 96 -0.26 2.34 -15.68
N LEU A 97 -1.38 1.80 -15.19
CA LEU A 97 -1.49 1.26 -13.82
C LEU A 97 -0.55 0.08 -13.58
N HIS A 98 -0.28 -0.70 -14.60
CA HIS A 98 0.63 -1.84 -14.53
C HIS A 98 2.07 -1.44 -14.14
N TYR A 99 2.53 -0.22 -14.47
CA TYR A 99 3.84 0.28 -14.01
C TYR A 99 3.87 0.45 -12.51
N TRP A 100 2.81 1.01 -11.92
CA TRP A 100 2.67 1.17 -10.49
C TRP A 100 2.57 -0.18 -9.78
N PHE A 101 1.79 -1.09 -10.33
CA PHE A 101 1.63 -2.44 -9.80
C PHE A 101 2.98 -3.19 -9.77
N LYS A 102 3.73 -3.15 -10.88
CA LYS A 102 5.08 -3.74 -10.96
C LYS A 102 6.07 -3.09 -9.99
N ARG A 103 6.04 -1.76 -9.87
CA ARG A 103 6.91 -1.02 -8.94
C ARG A 103 6.61 -1.37 -7.49
N ILE A 104 5.35 -1.46 -7.11
CA ILE A 104 4.94 -1.86 -5.76
C ILE A 104 5.36 -3.31 -5.49
N GLY A 105 5.17 -4.21 -6.47
CA GLY A 105 5.63 -5.58 -6.38
C GLY A 105 7.15 -5.70 -6.18
N LEU A 106 7.93 -4.91 -6.91
CA LEU A 106 9.38 -4.83 -6.74
C LEU A 106 9.74 -4.28 -5.35
N ASN A 107 9.14 -3.17 -4.94
CA ASN A 107 9.40 -2.55 -3.64
C ASN A 107 9.07 -3.50 -2.48
N ARG A 108 8.10 -4.40 -2.65
CA ARG A 108 7.78 -5.44 -1.67
C ARG A 108 8.95 -6.39 -1.43
N GLN A 109 9.76 -6.67 -2.47
CA GLN A 109 10.88 -7.62 -2.40
C GLN A 109 12.21 -6.96 -2.00
N ILE A 110 12.42 -5.71 -2.36
CA ILE A 110 13.66 -4.99 -2.06
C ILE A 110 13.85 -4.87 -0.54
N LEU A 111 15.07 -5.14 -0.06
CA LEU A 111 15.45 -5.10 1.35
C LEU A 111 14.68 -6.10 2.25
N GLY A 112 14.29 -7.21 1.68
CA GLY A 112 13.56 -8.27 2.36
C GLY A 112 12.06 -8.27 2.09
N ALA A 113 11.54 -9.42 1.69
CA ALA A 113 10.10 -9.64 1.57
C ALA A 113 9.42 -9.56 2.94
N PRO A 114 8.12 -9.26 3.02
CA PRO A 114 7.41 -9.17 4.30
C PRO A 114 7.56 -10.38 5.19
N GLU A 115 7.66 -11.55 4.61
CA GLU A 115 7.83 -12.82 5.33
C GLU A 115 9.17 -12.84 6.07
N ILE A 116 10.26 -12.43 5.39
CA ILE A 116 11.62 -12.39 5.95
C ILE A 116 11.72 -11.34 7.06
N VAL A 117 11.23 -10.13 6.82
CA VAL A 117 11.32 -9.07 7.83
C VAL A 117 10.40 -9.32 9.03
N ARG A 118 9.32 -10.11 8.89
CA ARG A 118 8.51 -10.56 10.02
C ARG A 118 9.22 -11.61 10.86
N GLU A 119 9.96 -12.50 10.21
CA GLU A 119 10.80 -13.49 10.91
C GLU A 119 11.88 -12.78 11.73
N GLU A 120 12.60 -11.82 11.15
CA GLU A 120 13.56 -10.99 11.87
C GLU A 120 12.90 -10.24 13.04
N ALA A 121 11.70 -9.67 12.85
CA ALA A 121 10.97 -9.02 13.93
C ALA A 121 10.58 -9.99 15.04
N ALA A 122 10.23 -11.22 14.72
CA ALA A 122 9.91 -12.27 15.70
C ALA A 122 11.15 -12.72 16.49
N GLU A 123 12.31 -12.82 15.82
CA GLU A 123 13.59 -13.12 16.48
C GLU A 123 13.98 -12.02 17.49
N ILE A 124 13.90 -10.75 17.10
CA ILE A 124 14.21 -9.62 18.00
C ILE A 124 13.29 -9.64 19.23
N GLN A 125 12.04 -10.08 19.08
CA GLN A 125 11.09 -10.20 20.19
C GLN A 125 11.21 -11.50 20.98
N GLY A 126 12.09 -12.41 20.59
CA GLY A 126 12.33 -13.66 21.28
C GLY A 126 11.26 -14.75 21.06
N PHE A 127 10.45 -14.65 19.99
CA PHE A 127 9.42 -15.66 19.69
C PHE A 127 9.96 -16.96 19.10
N ASN A 128 11.20 -16.99 18.63
CA ASN A 128 11.84 -18.15 17.99
C ASN A 128 12.77 -18.93 18.95
N GLN A 129 12.50 -18.86 20.28
CA GLN A 129 13.26 -19.64 21.29
C GLN A 129 12.57 -20.97 21.57
#